data_c6459a394b391b6ab66c74c3d994ba9b
#
_entry.id   c6459a394b391b6ab66c74c3d994ba9b
#
_cell.length_a   1.000
_cell.length_b   1.000
_cell.length_c   1.000
_cell.angle_alpha   90.00
_cell.angle_beta   90.00
_cell.angle_gamma   90.00
#
_symmetry.space_group_name_H-M   'P 1'
#
loop_
_entity.id
_entity.type
_entity.pdbx_description
1 polymer ?
#
loop_
_entity_poly.entity_id
_entity_poly.type
_entity_poly.pdbx_seq_one_letter_code
_entity_poly.pdbx_strand_id
1 'polypeptide(L)'
;MHARKAITGILVNVCRLVISLTFIFSGYVKAIDPLGTQYKLQDYLNVVQLSQYVPDYLTLGASVLLGGLEFCLGVFILFAIHRRLMSRLVLLFMAIMTPLTLWLAVANPIKDCGCFGDAIILTNWETFYKNVVLLAAAIVLCVKPLMMPRFISRTNQWIVITYTIIFILFSSTRSLYTLPQFDFRPYHIGADIKKGMEIPEGAKGPEFETTFILEKNGQRKEFTLENYPDSTWTFIDSKTVQISEGYVPPIHDFFIQTTDGSEDLTDSVLSRRGYTFLLISPHLEYADDSNFGEIDQIYEYCQSHGYPFYGLTASTDEGIQHWRDITGAEYPFYLTDETTLKTVIRSNPGLLLLKDGVVIGKWSHNDLPQLSYQTGKLETTEYGHLPEDSVTGKISKILLWYILPLLLLTFADRTWKFTQWLNCLLYTSPSPRD
;
A
#
# COMPACT_ATOMS: atom_id res chain seq x y z
N MET A 1 48.16 6.11 -1.91
CA MET A 1 47.34 5.89 -0.70
C MET A 1 46.13 6.83 -0.65
N HIS A 2 46.27 8.12 -0.99
CA HIS A 2 45.18 9.10 -0.99
C HIS A 2 44.07 8.80 -1.99
N ALA A 3 44.37 8.44 -3.23
CA ALA A 3 43.38 8.11 -4.26
C ALA A 3 42.49 6.90 -3.85
N ARG A 4 43.07 5.86 -3.27
CA ARG A 4 42.34 4.68 -2.79
C ARG A 4 41.36 5.02 -1.65
N LYS A 5 41.77 5.91 -0.73
CA LYS A 5 40.87 6.40 0.35
C LYS A 5 39.71 7.24 -0.20
N ALA A 6 39.98 8.09 -1.20
CA ALA A 6 38.94 8.90 -1.85
C ALA A 6 37.91 8.00 -2.59
N ILE A 7 38.37 7.04 -3.39
CA ILE A 7 37.48 6.09 -4.10
C ILE A 7 36.64 5.30 -3.11
N THR A 8 37.25 4.76 -2.04
CA THR A 8 36.47 4.05 -1.00
C THR A 8 35.44 4.95 -0.32
N GLY A 9 35.78 6.23 -0.08
CA GLY A 9 34.84 7.21 0.48
C GLY A 9 33.65 7.46 -0.44
N ILE A 10 33.90 7.61 -1.73
CA ILE A 10 32.83 7.77 -2.74
C ILE A 10 31.93 6.52 -2.76
N LEU A 11 32.52 5.32 -2.84
CA LEU A 11 31.75 4.06 -2.84
C LEU A 11 30.84 3.95 -1.60
N VAL A 12 31.39 4.21 -0.40
CA VAL A 12 30.61 4.16 0.85
C VAL A 12 29.43 5.15 0.82
N ASN A 13 29.64 6.36 0.28
CA ASN A 13 28.57 7.34 0.23
C ASN A 13 27.52 7.00 -0.86
N VAL A 14 27.90 6.42 -1.97
CA VAL A 14 26.95 5.89 -2.98
C VAL A 14 26.12 4.77 -2.37
N CYS A 15 26.73 3.78 -1.72
CA CYS A 15 26.02 2.70 -1.01
C CYS A 15 25.07 3.25 0.05
N ARG A 16 25.50 4.29 0.79
CA ARG A 16 24.69 4.99 1.77
C ARG A 16 23.44 5.61 1.13
N LEU A 17 23.59 6.35 0.04
CA LEU A 17 22.46 6.97 -0.65
C LEU A 17 21.49 5.93 -1.21
N VAL A 18 21.99 4.87 -1.86
CA VAL A 18 21.16 3.79 -2.40
C VAL A 18 20.33 3.14 -1.29
N ILE A 19 20.95 2.71 -0.19
CA ILE A 19 20.22 2.11 0.93
C ILE A 19 19.23 3.11 1.52
N SER A 20 19.68 4.34 1.81
CA SER A 20 18.83 5.34 2.47
C SER A 20 17.60 5.66 1.64
N LEU A 21 17.75 5.94 0.35
CA LEU A 21 16.61 6.28 -0.51
C LEU A 21 15.63 5.11 -0.66
N THR A 22 16.16 3.89 -0.86
CA THR A 22 15.32 2.68 -0.98
C THR A 22 14.54 2.42 0.32
N PHE A 23 15.20 2.50 1.49
CA PHE A 23 14.56 2.23 2.78
C PHE A 23 13.57 3.33 3.17
N ILE A 24 13.89 4.62 2.91
CA ILE A 24 12.97 5.72 3.15
C ILE A 24 11.71 5.56 2.30
N PHE A 25 11.86 5.29 1.00
CA PHE A 25 10.74 5.11 0.10
C PHE A 25 9.90 3.88 0.49
N SER A 26 10.54 2.71 0.65
CA SER A 26 9.88 1.45 1.03
C SER A 26 9.15 1.57 2.38
N GLY A 27 9.83 2.11 3.38
CA GLY A 27 9.24 2.30 4.70
C GLY A 27 8.10 3.31 4.73
N TYR A 28 8.23 4.40 3.96
CA TYR A 28 7.19 5.42 3.87
C TYR A 28 5.91 4.88 3.20
N VAL A 29 6.04 4.21 2.06
CA VAL A 29 4.90 3.61 1.35
C VAL A 29 4.15 2.62 2.25
N LYS A 30 4.86 1.75 2.99
CA LYS A 30 4.25 0.83 3.95
C LYS A 30 3.59 1.56 5.14
N ALA A 31 4.22 2.63 5.62
CA ALA A 31 3.69 3.39 6.75
C ALA A 31 2.42 4.18 6.41
N ILE A 32 2.24 4.60 5.17
CA ILE A 32 1.01 5.28 4.73
C ILE A 32 -0.09 4.33 4.29
N ASP A 33 0.19 3.03 4.06
CA ASP A 33 -0.80 1.97 3.86
C ASP A 33 -0.48 0.75 4.75
N PRO A 34 -0.68 0.87 6.09
CA PRO A 34 -0.40 -0.24 7.00
C PRO A 34 -1.34 -1.44 6.76
N LEU A 35 -2.59 -1.21 6.35
CA LEU A 35 -3.55 -2.27 6.05
C LEU A 35 -3.12 -3.07 4.82
N GLY A 36 -2.65 -2.42 3.75
CA GLY A 36 -2.10 -3.11 2.58
C GLY A 36 -0.89 -3.97 2.93
N THR A 37 0.01 -3.47 3.80
CA THR A 37 1.14 -4.25 4.31
C THR A 37 0.66 -5.41 5.21
N GLN A 38 -0.38 -5.21 6.02
CA GLN A 38 -0.99 -6.27 6.84
C GLN A 38 -1.55 -7.39 5.98
N TYR A 39 -2.29 -7.08 4.91
CA TYR A 39 -2.85 -8.08 3.99
C TYR A 39 -1.73 -8.92 3.36
N LYS A 40 -0.63 -8.30 2.93
CA LYS A 40 0.54 -9.04 2.44
C LYS A 40 1.15 -9.96 3.52
N LEU A 41 1.24 -9.52 4.78
CA LEU A 41 1.70 -10.37 5.87
C LEU A 41 0.75 -11.55 6.11
N GLN A 42 -0.57 -11.33 5.99
CA GLN A 42 -1.57 -12.40 6.07
C GLN A 42 -1.41 -13.40 4.92
N ASP A 43 -1.15 -12.94 3.68
CA ASP A 43 -0.85 -13.81 2.54
C ASP A 43 0.34 -14.72 2.83
N TYR A 44 1.43 -14.17 3.41
CA TYR A 44 2.59 -14.98 3.83
C TYR A 44 2.22 -16.01 4.90
N LEU A 45 1.42 -15.61 5.90
CA LEU A 45 0.96 -16.52 6.96
C LEU A 45 0.04 -17.61 6.40
N ASN A 46 -0.79 -17.31 5.42
CA ASN A 46 -1.64 -18.28 4.73
C ASN A 46 -0.81 -19.34 3.99
N VAL A 47 0.23 -18.92 3.26
CA VAL A 47 1.15 -19.84 2.56
C VAL A 47 1.81 -20.84 3.52
N VAL A 48 2.20 -20.38 4.72
CA VAL A 48 2.81 -21.26 5.74
C VAL A 48 1.79 -21.88 6.72
N GLN A 49 0.48 -21.70 6.45
CA GLN A 49 -0.64 -22.22 7.25
C GLN A 49 -0.62 -21.77 8.74
N LEU A 50 -0.10 -20.59 9.00
CA LEU A 50 -0.03 -20.01 10.34
C LEU A 50 -1.08 -18.92 10.60
N SER A 51 -1.87 -18.52 9.62
CA SER A 51 -2.85 -17.41 9.74
C SER A 51 -3.85 -17.63 10.87
N GLN A 52 -4.30 -18.87 11.09
CA GLN A 52 -5.26 -19.21 12.15
C GLN A 52 -4.72 -19.01 13.59
N TYR A 53 -3.39 -18.90 13.75
CA TYR A 53 -2.76 -18.73 15.06
C TYR A 53 -2.33 -17.28 15.33
N VAL A 54 -2.36 -16.43 14.33
CA VAL A 54 -1.88 -15.03 14.42
C VAL A 54 -3.06 -14.08 14.30
N PRO A 55 -3.51 -13.44 15.38
CA PRO A 55 -4.60 -12.47 15.35
C PRO A 55 -4.27 -11.24 14.49
N ASP A 56 -5.30 -10.63 13.92
CA ASP A 56 -5.19 -9.49 13.01
C ASP A 56 -4.49 -8.26 13.62
N TYR A 57 -4.70 -8.01 14.92
CA TYR A 57 -4.03 -6.90 15.60
C TYR A 57 -2.51 -7.09 15.68
N LEU A 58 -2.00 -8.34 15.72
CA LEU A 58 -0.56 -8.60 15.68
C LEU A 58 0.02 -8.39 14.29
N THR A 59 -0.68 -8.81 13.24
CA THR A 59 -0.26 -8.56 11.85
C THR A 59 -0.29 -7.09 11.52
N LEU A 60 -1.29 -6.34 12.01
CA LEU A 60 -1.35 -4.89 11.89
C LEU A 60 -0.20 -4.21 12.63
N GLY A 61 0.04 -4.60 13.89
CA GLY A 61 1.17 -4.09 14.67
C GLY A 61 2.53 -4.37 14.00
N ALA A 62 2.69 -5.58 13.43
CA ALA A 62 3.88 -5.96 12.68
C ALA A 62 4.04 -5.12 11.40
N SER A 63 2.96 -4.80 10.69
CA SER A 63 3.00 -3.96 9.49
C SER A 63 3.46 -2.54 9.80
N VAL A 64 2.89 -1.91 10.84
CA VAL A 64 3.29 -0.57 11.31
C VAL A 64 4.76 -0.56 11.76
N LEU A 65 5.17 -1.60 12.51
CA LEU A 65 6.54 -1.73 12.97
C LEU A 65 7.53 -1.91 11.81
N LEU A 66 7.19 -2.74 10.83
CA LEU A 66 8.03 -3.00 9.65
C LEU A 66 8.25 -1.73 8.82
N GLY A 67 7.16 -1.02 8.46
CA GLY A 67 7.24 0.25 7.72
C GLY A 67 8.01 1.32 8.50
N GLY A 68 7.72 1.47 9.79
CA GLY A 68 8.41 2.41 10.67
C GLY A 68 9.90 2.10 10.84
N LEU A 69 10.26 0.83 11.00
CA LEU A 69 11.66 0.38 11.13
C LEU A 69 12.45 0.63 9.83
N GLU A 70 11.91 0.28 8.67
CA GLU A 70 12.56 0.54 7.38
C GLU A 70 12.78 2.05 7.19
N PHE A 71 11.76 2.86 7.40
CA PHE A 71 11.87 4.32 7.27
C PHE A 71 12.94 4.91 8.19
N CYS A 72 12.90 4.54 9.48
CA CYS A 72 13.87 5.00 10.46
C CYS A 72 15.29 4.56 10.10
N LEU A 73 15.52 3.32 9.72
CA LEU A 73 16.83 2.83 9.28
C LEU A 73 17.35 3.63 8.08
N GLY A 74 16.51 3.90 7.09
CA GLY A 74 16.84 4.71 5.93
C GLY A 74 17.29 6.11 6.31
N VAL A 75 16.51 6.82 7.15
CA VAL A 75 16.84 8.17 7.62
C VAL A 75 18.10 8.17 8.50
N PHE A 76 18.22 7.21 9.42
CA PHE A 76 19.36 7.17 10.33
C PHE A 76 20.68 6.85 9.62
N ILE A 77 20.67 6.05 8.58
CA ILE A 77 21.81 5.84 7.69
C ILE A 77 22.09 7.12 6.90
N LEU A 78 21.07 7.81 6.38
CA LEU A 78 21.22 9.08 5.65
C LEU A 78 21.89 10.15 6.49
N PHE A 79 21.52 10.30 7.77
CA PHE A 79 22.13 11.27 8.69
C PHE A 79 23.40 10.75 9.38
N ALA A 80 23.79 9.49 9.13
CA ALA A 80 24.91 8.79 9.78
C ALA A 80 24.81 8.80 11.33
N ILE A 81 23.58 8.58 11.83
CA ILE A 81 23.24 8.43 13.24
C ILE A 81 23.73 7.06 13.72
N HIS A 82 24.38 7.01 14.87
CA HIS A 82 24.92 5.77 15.44
C HIS A 82 25.49 4.79 14.39
N ARG A 83 26.32 5.29 13.48
CA ARG A 83 26.80 4.65 12.24
C ARG A 83 27.12 3.16 12.36
N ARG A 84 27.78 2.74 13.45
CA ARG A 84 28.14 1.32 13.67
C ARG A 84 26.92 0.45 13.95
N LEU A 85 25.98 0.95 14.76
CA LEU A 85 24.76 0.21 15.12
C LEU A 85 23.83 0.13 13.91
N MET A 86 23.52 1.28 13.29
CA MET A 86 22.58 1.33 12.16
C MET A 86 23.08 0.51 10.95
N SER A 87 24.38 0.53 10.63
CA SER A 87 24.93 -0.33 9.56
C SER A 87 24.75 -1.82 9.85
N ARG A 88 24.89 -2.23 11.12
CA ARG A 88 24.67 -3.63 11.52
C ARG A 88 23.20 -4.02 11.45
N LEU A 89 22.29 -3.12 11.86
CA LEU A 89 20.85 -3.37 11.79
C LEU A 89 20.38 -3.48 10.35
N VAL A 90 20.85 -2.60 9.45
CA VAL A 90 20.56 -2.69 8.01
C VAL A 90 21.11 -3.99 7.42
N LEU A 91 22.33 -4.38 7.80
CA LEU A 91 22.90 -5.66 7.33
C LEU A 91 22.07 -6.85 7.82
N LEU A 92 21.67 -6.86 9.10
CA LEU A 92 20.81 -7.90 9.67
C LEU A 92 19.46 -7.97 8.93
N PHE A 93 18.84 -6.81 8.70
CA PHE A 93 17.58 -6.73 7.96
C PHE A 93 17.73 -7.32 6.54
N MET A 94 18.76 -6.91 5.81
CA MET A 94 19.01 -7.44 4.46
C MET A 94 19.42 -8.91 4.45
N ALA A 95 20.11 -9.39 5.50
CA ALA A 95 20.45 -10.81 5.64
C ALA A 95 19.22 -11.71 5.85
N ILE A 96 18.13 -11.16 6.38
CA ILE A 96 16.84 -11.86 6.52
C ILE A 96 16.02 -11.71 5.22
N MET A 97 15.94 -10.50 4.68
CA MET A 97 15.08 -10.23 3.52
C MET A 97 15.59 -10.85 2.22
N THR A 98 16.92 -10.98 2.04
CA THR A 98 17.47 -11.54 0.78
C THR A 98 17.17 -13.04 0.61
N PRO A 99 17.35 -13.91 1.61
CA PRO A 99 16.93 -15.31 1.51
C PRO A 99 15.40 -15.46 1.38
N LEU A 100 14.62 -14.63 2.08
CA LEU A 100 13.17 -14.63 1.95
C LEU A 100 12.74 -14.34 0.49
N THR A 101 13.31 -13.31 -0.13
CA THR A 101 12.98 -12.97 -1.52
C THR A 101 13.51 -14.00 -2.53
N LEU A 102 14.59 -14.70 -2.22
CA LEU A 102 15.03 -15.86 -3.03
C LEU A 102 14.00 -17.00 -2.96
N TRP A 103 13.51 -17.32 -1.77
CA TRP A 103 12.45 -18.32 -1.61
C TRP A 103 11.19 -17.92 -2.40
N LEU A 104 10.77 -16.65 -2.34
CA LEU A 104 9.65 -16.14 -3.14
C LEU A 104 9.90 -16.26 -4.64
N ALA A 105 11.12 -15.96 -5.11
CA ALA A 105 11.46 -16.03 -6.53
C ALA A 105 11.47 -17.47 -7.06
N VAL A 106 11.89 -18.44 -6.24
CA VAL A 106 11.99 -19.86 -6.64
C VAL A 106 10.64 -20.58 -6.48
N ALA A 107 9.98 -20.43 -5.34
CA ALA A 107 8.74 -21.14 -5.02
C ALA A 107 7.48 -20.45 -5.61
N ASN A 108 7.57 -19.14 -5.87
CA ASN A 108 6.50 -18.28 -6.40
C ASN A 108 5.12 -18.47 -5.74
N PRO A 109 5.06 -18.53 -4.38
CA PRO A 109 3.81 -18.79 -3.66
C PRO A 109 2.84 -17.60 -3.69
N ILE A 110 3.37 -16.40 -3.92
CA ILE A 110 2.65 -15.12 -3.96
C ILE A 110 3.15 -14.33 -5.18
N LYS A 111 2.25 -13.67 -5.90
CA LYS A 111 2.55 -12.96 -7.16
C LYS A 111 3.65 -11.87 -7.02
N ASP A 112 3.65 -11.15 -5.90
CA ASP A 112 4.62 -10.07 -5.61
C ASP A 112 4.98 -10.01 -4.12
N CYS A 113 6.20 -9.54 -3.82
CA CYS A 113 6.71 -9.44 -2.46
C CYS A 113 6.09 -8.30 -1.62
N GLY A 114 5.44 -7.30 -2.24
CA GLY A 114 4.93 -6.11 -1.57
C GLY A 114 6.00 -5.20 -0.96
N CYS A 115 7.27 -5.30 -1.40
CA CYS A 115 8.38 -4.51 -0.83
C CYS A 115 8.18 -3.00 -0.94
N PHE A 116 7.51 -2.53 -1.98
CA PHE A 116 7.15 -1.13 -2.20
C PHE A 116 5.64 -0.90 -2.17
N GLY A 117 4.88 -1.80 -1.49
CA GLY A 117 3.42 -1.77 -1.50
C GLY A 117 2.88 -1.74 -2.92
N ASP A 118 1.77 -1.02 -3.12
CA ASP A 118 1.14 -0.85 -4.43
C ASP A 118 1.78 0.26 -5.29
N ALA A 119 2.77 0.99 -4.76
CA ALA A 119 3.42 2.10 -5.46
C ALA A 119 4.31 1.64 -6.63
N ILE A 120 5.02 0.52 -6.46
CA ILE A 120 5.85 -0.11 -7.49
C ILE A 120 5.71 -1.63 -7.34
N ILE A 121 5.03 -2.24 -8.28
CA ILE A 121 4.88 -3.70 -8.33
C ILE A 121 6.11 -4.27 -9.04
N LEU A 122 6.90 -5.05 -8.32
CA LEU A 122 8.07 -5.76 -8.83
C LEU A 122 7.80 -7.25 -8.82
N THR A 123 8.28 -7.94 -9.86
CA THR A 123 8.30 -9.40 -9.87
C THR A 123 9.17 -9.94 -8.73
N ASN A 124 8.96 -11.18 -8.33
CA ASN A 124 9.74 -11.82 -7.27
C ASN A 124 11.25 -11.88 -7.61
N TRP A 125 11.62 -12.09 -8.88
CA TRP A 125 13.01 -12.08 -9.34
C TRP A 125 13.64 -10.69 -9.31
N GLU A 126 12.93 -9.65 -9.77
CA GLU A 126 13.42 -8.26 -9.70
C GLU A 126 13.65 -7.83 -8.25
N THR A 127 12.73 -8.22 -7.36
CA THR A 127 12.86 -7.97 -5.93
C THR A 127 14.08 -8.67 -5.34
N PHE A 128 14.35 -9.92 -5.72
CA PHE A 128 15.54 -10.65 -5.29
C PHE A 128 16.82 -9.95 -5.77
N TYR A 129 16.94 -9.60 -7.06
CA TYR A 129 18.13 -8.92 -7.58
C TYR A 129 18.36 -7.56 -6.90
N LYS A 130 17.31 -6.79 -6.70
CA LYS A 130 17.37 -5.54 -5.92
C LYS A 130 17.94 -5.81 -4.52
N ASN A 131 17.46 -6.84 -3.82
CA ASN A 131 17.91 -7.16 -2.47
C ASN A 131 19.35 -7.65 -2.41
N VAL A 132 19.84 -8.36 -3.42
CA VAL A 132 21.27 -8.73 -3.54
C VAL A 132 22.15 -7.48 -3.64
N VAL A 133 21.76 -6.49 -4.45
CA VAL A 133 22.48 -5.21 -4.55
C VAL A 133 22.46 -4.45 -3.22
N LEU A 134 21.32 -4.40 -2.54
CA LEU A 134 21.19 -3.74 -1.23
C LEU A 134 22.00 -4.47 -0.16
N LEU A 135 22.04 -5.80 -0.17
CA LEU A 135 22.86 -6.59 0.75
C LEU A 135 24.36 -6.28 0.54
N ALA A 136 24.82 -6.26 -0.71
CA ALA A 136 26.21 -5.88 -1.03
C ALA A 136 26.55 -4.47 -0.54
N ALA A 137 25.64 -3.51 -0.73
CA ALA A 137 25.79 -2.14 -0.21
C ALA A 137 25.80 -2.12 1.33
N ALA A 138 24.96 -2.90 2.01
CA ALA A 138 24.91 -3.02 3.46
C ALA A 138 26.21 -3.59 4.03
N ILE A 139 26.82 -4.57 3.37
CA ILE A 139 28.14 -5.11 3.75
C ILE A 139 29.21 -4.01 3.68
N VAL A 140 29.24 -3.21 2.60
CA VAL A 140 30.17 -2.09 2.46
C VAL A 140 30.02 -1.08 3.61
N LEU A 141 28.80 -0.71 3.96
CA LEU A 141 28.51 0.21 5.07
C LEU A 141 28.91 -0.39 6.42
N CYS A 142 28.70 -1.68 6.64
CA CYS A 142 29.04 -2.36 7.87
C CYS A 142 30.57 -2.48 8.06
N VAL A 143 31.34 -2.73 6.98
CA VAL A 143 32.80 -2.81 7.00
C VAL A 143 33.46 -1.45 7.20
N LYS A 144 32.88 -0.37 6.65
CA LYS A 144 33.48 0.99 6.69
C LYS A 144 32.52 2.06 7.25
N PRO A 145 31.87 1.85 8.41
CA PRO A 145 30.83 2.75 8.91
C PRO A 145 31.35 4.15 9.24
N LEU A 146 32.65 4.29 9.57
CA LEU A 146 33.24 5.56 9.95
C LEU A 146 33.54 6.48 8.76
N MET A 147 33.49 5.97 7.54
CA MET A 147 33.67 6.78 6.33
C MET A 147 32.42 7.58 5.94
N MET A 148 31.27 7.28 6.53
CA MET A 148 30.04 8.09 6.35
C MET A 148 30.19 9.44 7.08
N PRO A 149 30.12 10.60 6.39
CA PRO A 149 30.11 11.90 7.03
C PRO A 149 28.82 12.09 7.85
N ARG A 150 28.94 12.64 9.05
CA ARG A 150 27.76 12.99 9.86
C ARG A 150 27.20 14.31 9.40
N PHE A 151 25.88 14.39 9.25
CA PHE A 151 25.20 15.66 8.98
C PHE A 151 24.85 16.39 10.27
N ILE A 152 24.65 15.66 11.37
CA ILE A 152 24.31 16.21 12.70
C ILE A 152 25.30 15.77 13.76
N SER A 153 25.53 16.65 14.75
CA SER A 153 26.39 16.41 15.90
C SER A 153 25.86 15.28 16.78
N ARG A 154 26.74 14.61 17.52
CA ARG A 154 26.33 13.53 18.44
C ARG A 154 25.29 13.98 19.46
N THR A 155 25.43 15.20 19.95
CA THR A 155 24.55 15.79 20.96
C THR A 155 23.12 15.94 20.46
N ASN A 156 22.93 16.28 19.18
CA ASN A 156 21.62 16.60 18.60
C ASN A 156 20.99 15.43 17.81
N GLN A 157 21.64 14.26 17.77
CA GLN A 157 21.08 13.08 17.05
C GLN A 157 19.72 12.63 17.60
N TRP A 158 19.50 12.78 18.90
CA TRP A 158 18.23 12.40 19.52
C TRP A 158 17.04 13.16 18.95
N ILE A 159 17.25 14.45 18.55
CA ILE A 159 16.17 15.25 17.93
C ILE A 159 15.72 14.62 16.61
N VAL A 160 16.66 14.22 15.75
CA VAL A 160 16.34 13.57 14.48
C VAL A 160 15.66 12.22 14.72
N ILE A 161 16.15 11.43 15.69
CA ILE A 161 15.58 10.13 16.04
C ILE A 161 14.12 10.31 16.47
N THR A 162 13.87 11.16 17.47
CA THR A 162 12.53 11.37 18.03
C THR A 162 11.58 11.96 16.98
N TYR A 163 12.05 12.96 16.22
CA TYR A 163 11.23 13.59 15.18
C TYR A 163 10.85 12.60 14.08
N THR A 164 11.77 11.76 13.62
CA THR A 164 11.52 10.75 12.60
C THR A 164 10.53 9.70 13.10
N ILE A 165 10.68 9.23 14.34
CA ILE A 165 9.75 8.24 14.93
C ILE A 165 8.34 8.84 15.05
N ILE A 166 8.22 10.07 15.57
CA ILE A 166 6.92 10.74 15.71
C ILE A 166 6.28 10.94 14.34
N PHE A 167 7.04 11.40 13.33
CA PHE A 167 6.53 11.63 11.99
C PHE A 167 5.96 10.35 11.35
N ILE A 168 6.72 9.25 11.42
CA ILE A 168 6.29 8.01 10.76
C ILE A 168 5.11 7.35 11.49
N LEU A 169 5.10 7.38 12.84
CA LEU A 169 3.98 6.88 13.62
C LEU A 169 2.71 7.73 13.39
N PHE A 170 2.84 9.05 13.36
CA PHE A 170 1.73 9.94 13.03
C PHE A 170 1.18 9.66 11.63
N SER A 171 2.05 9.45 10.63
CA SER A 171 1.64 9.13 9.27
C SER A 171 0.87 7.80 9.21
N SER A 172 1.33 6.76 9.91
CA SER A 172 0.65 5.47 9.98
C SER A 172 -0.69 5.56 10.70
N THR A 173 -0.72 6.21 11.87
CA THR A 173 -1.96 6.36 12.65
C THR A 173 -3.01 7.16 11.87
N ARG A 174 -2.59 8.25 11.21
CA ARG A 174 -3.50 9.02 10.37
C ARG A 174 -4.08 8.17 9.24
N SER A 175 -3.25 7.39 8.55
CA SER A 175 -3.70 6.55 7.44
C SER A 175 -4.62 5.40 7.89
N LEU A 176 -4.49 4.92 9.12
CA LEU A 176 -5.42 3.95 9.72
C LEU A 176 -6.73 4.60 10.14
N TYR A 177 -6.70 5.83 10.61
CA TYR A 177 -7.90 6.56 11.05
C TYR A 177 -8.73 7.07 9.86
N THR A 178 -8.06 7.61 8.82
CA THR A 178 -8.73 8.11 7.62
C THR A 178 -8.50 7.14 6.44
N LEU A 179 -7.80 7.56 5.40
CA LEU A 179 -7.38 6.74 4.26
C LEU A 179 -5.90 7.01 3.96
N PRO A 180 -5.22 6.10 3.24
CA PRO A 180 -3.86 6.31 2.76
C PRO A 180 -3.71 7.65 2.03
N GLN A 181 -2.69 8.43 2.39
CA GLN A 181 -2.43 9.76 1.81
C GLN A 181 -2.19 9.69 0.29
N PHE A 182 -1.52 8.64 -0.17
CA PHE A 182 -1.35 8.30 -1.59
C PHE A 182 -2.06 6.97 -1.85
N ASP A 183 -2.98 6.99 -2.79
CA ASP A 183 -3.66 5.79 -3.26
C ASP A 183 -3.05 5.38 -4.61
N PHE A 184 -2.25 4.33 -4.60
CA PHE A 184 -1.59 3.78 -5.80
C PHE A 184 -2.40 2.67 -6.47
N ARG A 185 -3.57 2.34 -5.92
CA ARG A 185 -4.42 1.26 -6.40
C ARG A 185 -5.27 1.69 -7.60
N PRO A 186 -5.78 0.73 -8.38
CA PRO A 186 -6.57 1.03 -9.58
C PRO A 186 -7.83 1.87 -9.33
N TYR A 187 -8.34 1.85 -8.09
CA TYR A 187 -9.56 2.56 -7.66
C TYR A 187 -9.29 3.93 -7.05
N HIS A 188 -8.18 4.58 -7.35
CA HIS A 188 -7.86 5.92 -6.82
C HIS A 188 -8.85 6.99 -7.31
N ILE A 189 -8.91 8.12 -6.61
CA ILE A 189 -9.72 9.27 -7.04
C ILE A 189 -9.27 9.71 -8.44
N GLY A 190 -10.22 9.85 -9.35
CA GLY A 190 -10.00 10.11 -10.79
C GLY A 190 -9.95 8.85 -11.66
N ALA A 191 -9.96 7.65 -11.08
CA ALA A 191 -10.00 6.40 -11.84
C ALA A 191 -11.39 6.16 -12.43
N ASP A 192 -11.46 5.83 -13.72
CA ASP A 192 -12.63 5.33 -14.42
C ASP A 192 -12.63 3.80 -14.29
N ILE A 193 -13.53 3.27 -13.47
CA ILE A 193 -13.55 1.83 -13.15
C ILE A 193 -13.83 1.02 -14.41
N LYS A 194 -14.78 1.43 -15.24
CA LYS A 194 -15.15 0.72 -16.46
C LYS A 194 -13.98 0.64 -17.44
N LYS A 195 -13.30 1.76 -17.70
CA LYS A 195 -12.11 1.77 -18.56
C LYS A 195 -10.96 0.95 -17.97
N GLY A 196 -10.85 0.92 -16.64
CA GLY A 196 -9.88 0.09 -15.93
C GLY A 196 -10.10 -1.41 -16.13
N MET A 197 -11.33 -1.82 -16.49
CA MET A 197 -11.71 -3.21 -16.79
C MET A 197 -11.55 -3.59 -18.27
N GLU A 198 -11.43 -2.62 -19.16
CA GLU A 198 -11.35 -2.84 -20.60
C GLU A 198 -9.95 -3.29 -21.04
N ILE A 199 -9.91 -4.20 -22.01
CA ILE A 199 -8.68 -4.54 -22.72
C ILE A 199 -8.52 -3.51 -23.85
N PRO A 200 -7.40 -2.75 -23.90
CA PRO A 200 -7.19 -1.74 -24.94
C PRO A 200 -7.27 -2.33 -26.36
N GLU A 201 -7.78 -1.54 -27.31
CA GLU A 201 -7.84 -1.95 -28.71
C GLU A 201 -6.45 -2.37 -29.23
N GLY A 202 -6.36 -3.60 -29.75
CA GLY A 202 -5.11 -4.17 -30.27
C GLY A 202 -4.26 -4.95 -29.25
N ALA A 203 -4.57 -4.89 -27.97
CA ALA A 203 -3.99 -5.78 -26.98
C ALA A 203 -4.72 -7.13 -26.98
N LYS A 204 -3.95 -8.24 -26.91
CA LYS A 204 -4.54 -9.57 -26.70
C LYS A 204 -4.67 -9.82 -25.20
N GLY A 205 -5.81 -10.32 -24.77
CA GLY A 205 -6.01 -10.81 -23.41
C GLY A 205 -5.13 -12.02 -23.09
N PRO A 206 -5.04 -12.43 -21.82
CA PRO A 206 -4.37 -13.67 -21.44
C PRO A 206 -5.07 -14.87 -22.11
N GLU A 207 -4.27 -15.75 -22.70
CA GLU A 207 -4.77 -16.98 -23.30
C GLU A 207 -4.54 -18.15 -22.34
N PHE A 208 -5.60 -18.91 -22.10
CA PHE A 208 -5.56 -20.09 -21.24
C PHE A 208 -5.86 -21.35 -22.07
N GLU A 209 -5.10 -22.39 -21.87
CA GLU A 209 -5.36 -23.71 -22.40
C GLU A 209 -5.86 -24.62 -21.27
N THR A 210 -7.09 -25.12 -21.42
CA THR A 210 -7.66 -26.07 -20.48
C THR A 210 -7.50 -27.48 -21.02
N THR A 211 -6.76 -28.32 -20.31
CA THR A 211 -6.59 -29.74 -20.55
C THR A 211 -7.50 -30.51 -19.61
N PHE A 212 -8.27 -31.43 -20.15
CA PHE A 212 -9.19 -32.31 -19.41
C PHE A 212 -8.52 -33.67 -19.21
N ILE A 213 -8.45 -34.14 -17.98
CA ILE A 213 -7.96 -35.47 -17.65
C ILE A 213 -9.17 -36.42 -17.63
N LEU A 214 -9.25 -37.30 -18.61
CA LEU A 214 -10.33 -38.26 -18.72
C LEU A 214 -9.79 -39.66 -18.55
N GLU A 215 -10.64 -40.57 -18.00
CA GLU A 215 -10.32 -41.97 -17.79
C GLU A 215 -11.24 -42.89 -18.56
N LYS A 216 -10.64 -43.89 -19.22
CA LYS A 216 -11.36 -44.98 -19.87
C LYS A 216 -10.61 -46.28 -19.64
N ASN A 217 -11.30 -47.32 -19.14
CA ASN A 217 -10.70 -48.63 -18.85
C ASN A 217 -9.44 -48.58 -17.96
N GLY A 218 -9.40 -47.68 -16.96
CA GLY A 218 -8.27 -47.51 -16.06
C GLY A 218 -7.06 -46.75 -16.67
N GLN A 219 -7.17 -46.24 -17.90
CA GLN A 219 -6.14 -45.41 -18.52
C GLN A 219 -6.59 -43.96 -18.51
N ARG A 220 -5.71 -43.07 -17.95
CA ARG A 220 -5.89 -41.63 -17.94
C ARG A 220 -5.16 -41.01 -19.12
N LYS A 221 -5.85 -40.11 -19.82
CA LYS A 221 -5.29 -39.30 -20.91
C LYS A 221 -5.74 -37.85 -20.78
N GLU A 222 -4.85 -36.96 -21.23
CA GLU A 222 -5.12 -35.52 -21.30
C GLU A 222 -5.68 -35.18 -22.68
N PHE A 223 -6.74 -34.38 -22.72
CA PHE A 223 -7.42 -33.91 -23.91
C PHE A 223 -7.60 -32.40 -23.86
N THR A 224 -7.47 -31.71 -24.96
CA THR A 224 -7.85 -30.32 -25.14
C THR A 224 -9.31 -30.18 -25.58
N LEU A 225 -9.85 -28.95 -25.54
CA LEU A 225 -11.20 -28.65 -26.03
C LEU A 225 -11.38 -29.06 -27.50
N GLU A 226 -10.32 -28.91 -28.34
CA GLU A 226 -10.35 -29.24 -29.76
C GLU A 226 -10.41 -30.74 -30.01
N ASN A 227 -9.86 -31.55 -29.13
CA ASN A 227 -9.76 -32.99 -29.21
C ASN A 227 -10.56 -33.73 -28.14
N TYR A 228 -11.62 -33.08 -27.60
CA TYR A 228 -12.44 -33.66 -26.55
C TYR A 228 -13.13 -34.92 -27.04
N PRO A 229 -12.96 -36.09 -26.39
CA PRO A 229 -13.47 -37.36 -26.90
C PRO A 229 -14.98 -37.50 -26.66
N ASP A 230 -15.53 -38.61 -27.18
CA ASP A 230 -16.92 -38.97 -27.02
C ASP A 230 -17.33 -39.32 -25.58
N SER A 231 -18.63 -39.52 -25.34
CA SER A 231 -19.21 -39.79 -24.01
C SER A 231 -18.78 -41.11 -23.34
N THR A 232 -17.83 -41.84 -23.95
CA THR A 232 -17.29 -43.10 -23.39
C THR A 232 -16.16 -42.90 -22.39
N TRP A 233 -15.68 -41.68 -22.25
CA TRP A 233 -14.66 -41.29 -21.28
C TRP A 233 -15.29 -40.61 -20.09
N THR A 234 -14.75 -40.90 -18.88
CA THR A 234 -15.24 -40.31 -17.64
C THR A 234 -14.31 -39.16 -17.26
N PHE A 235 -14.87 -38.01 -16.95
CA PHE A 235 -14.10 -36.82 -16.46
C PHE A 235 -13.55 -37.11 -15.08
N ILE A 236 -12.26 -36.85 -14.88
CA ILE A 236 -11.56 -36.99 -13.60
C ILE A 236 -11.18 -35.63 -13.07
N ASP A 237 -10.51 -34.80 -13.91
CA ASP A 237 -9.97 -33.50 -13.50
C ASP A 237 -9.74 -32.59 -14.72
N SER A 238 -9.57 -31.28 -14.47
CA SER A 238 -9.16 -30.34 -15.51
C SER A 238 -8.00 -29.49 -15.02
N LYS A 239 -7.03 -29.27 -15.89
CA LYS A 239 -5.88 -28.41 -15.64
C LYS A 239 -5.88 -27.26 -16.64
N THR A 240 -6.04 -26.03 -16.13
CA THR A 240 -5.92 -24.82 -16.94
C THR A 240 -4.53 -24.23 -16.77
N VAL A 241 -3.82 -24.06 -17.88
CA VAL A 241 -2.48 -23.46 -17.91
C VAL A 241 -2.56 -22.19 -18.75
N GLN A 242 -2.01 -21.11 -18.24
CA GLN A 242 -1.88 -19.87 -19.00
C GLN A 242 -0.74 -20.02 -20.02
N ILE A 243 -1.08 -19.95 -21.33
CA ILE A 243 -0.14 -20.07 -22.45
C ILE A 243 0.41 -18.74 -22.92
N SER A 244 -0.33 -17.66 -22.68
CA SER A 244 0.12 -16.30 -22.99
C SER A 244 -0.25 -15.37 -21.84
N GLU A 245 0.71 -14.56 -21.37
CA GLU A 245 0.45 -13.61 -20.29
C GLU A 245 -0.54 -12.51 -20.71
N GLY A 246 -0.59 -12.15 -22.00
CA GLY A 246 -1.51 -11.15 -22.54
C GLY A 246 -1.58 -9.87 -21.70
N TYR A 247 -2.44 -8.95 -22.10
CA TYR A 247 -2.74 -7.76 -21.27
C TYR A 247 -3.78 -8.12 -20.21
N VAL A 248 -3.41 -7.94 -18.93
CA VAL A 248 -4.36 -8.05 -17.81
C VAL A 248 -4.82 -6.64 -17.45
N PRO A 249 -6.12 -6.32 -17.52
CA PRO A 249 -6.64 -5.04 -17.09
C PRO A 249 -6.27 -4.76 -15.64
N PRO A 250 -6.00 -3.51 -15.24
CA PRO A 250 -5.70 -3.16 -13.86
C PRO A 250 -6.87 -3.45 -12.89
N ILE A 251 -8.10 -3.49 -13.42
CA ILE A 251 -9.30 -3.92 -12.72
C ILE A 251 -9.84 -5.13 -13.47
N HIS A 252 -9.78 -6.33 -12.88
CA HIS A 252 -10.19 -7.57 -13.56
C HIS A 252 -11.18 -8.42 -12.76
N ASP A 253 -11.31 -8.16 -11.44
CA ASP A 253 -12.13 -8.96 -10.52
C ASP A 253 -13.29 -8.15 -9.91
N PHE A 254 -13.64 -6.97 -10.47
CA PHE A 254 -14.72 -6.16 -9.95
C PHE A 254 -16.06 -6.58 -10.53
N PHE A 255 -16.99 -6.95 -9.66
CA PHE A 255 -18.37 -7.25 -10.00
C PHE A 255 -19.32 -6.79 -8.91
N ILE A 256 -20.57 -6.54 -9.25
CA ILE A 256 -21.68 -6.20 -8.33
C ILE A 256 -22.80 -7.17 -8.62
N GLN A 257 -23.03 -8.13 -7.73
CA GLN A 257 -24.02 -9.19 -7.92
C GLN A 257 -25.08 -9.15 -6.83
N THR A 258 -26.30 -9.52 -7.15
CA THR A 258 -27.36 -9.70 -6.15
C THR A 258 -26.99 -10.78 -5.14
N THR A 259 -27.51 -10.70 -3.90
CA THR A 259 -27.17 -11.63 -2.81
C THR A 259 -27.54 -13.08 -3.11
N ASP A 260 -28.54 -13.29 -3.99
CA ASP A 260 -28.95 -14.61 -4.50
C ASP A 260 -28.11 -15.08 -5.70
N GLY A 261 -27.19 -14.26 -6.20
CA GLY A 261 -26.34 -14.58 -7.35
C GLY A 261 -27.06 -14.59 -8.71
N SER A 262 -28.32 -14.12 -8.76
CA SER A 262 -29.15 -14.23 -9.97
C SER A 262 -28.83 -13.18 -11.03
N GLU A 263 -28.35 -12.00 -10.65
CA GLU A 263 -28.15 -10.87 -11.55
C GLU A 263 -26.81 -10.16 -11.29
N ASP A 264 -26.10 -9.85 -12.37
CA ASP A 264 -24.91 -9.00 -12.37
C ASP A 264 -25.28 -7.57 -12.77
N LEU A 265 -25.11 -6.64 -11.83
CA LEU A 265 -25.46 -5.24 -11.97
C LEU A 265 -24.23 -4.35 -12.30
N THR A 266 -23.06 -4.93 -12.49
CA THR A 266 -21.80 -4.20 -12.68
C THR A 266 -21.90 -3.16 -13.78
N ASP A 267 -22.32 -3.58 -14.96
CA ASP A 267 -22.45 -2.68 -16.11
C ASP A 267 -23.54 -1.62 -15.90
N SER A 268 -24.67 -1.97 -15.27
CA SER A 268 -25.77 -1.05 -15.02
C SER A 268 -25.38 0.07 -14.04
N VAL A 269 -24.58 -0.26 -13.00
CA VAL A 269 -24.09 0.68 -12.01
C VAL A 269 -22.98 1.56 -12.58
N LEU A 270 -21.98 0.96 -13.26
CA LEU A 270 -20.83 1.69 -13.79
C LEU A 270 -21.13 2.56 -15.02
N SER A 271 -22.14 2.18 -15.84
CA SER A 271 -22.56 2.96 -17.01
C SER A 271 -23.62 4.00 -16.68
N ARG A 272 -24.09 4.05 -15.42
CA ARG A 272 -25.10 5.01 -15.00
C ARG A 272 -24.55 6.44 -15.06
N ARG A 273 -25.31 7.35 -15.67
CA ARG A 273 -25.02 8.78 -15.68
C ARG A 273 -25.38 9.43 -14.35
N GLY A 274 -24.55 10.36 -13.90
CA GLY A 274 -24.73 11.08 -12.65
C GLY A 274 -24.00 10.43 -11.48
N TYR A 275 -24.46 10.71 -10.26
CA TYR A 275 -23.78 10.29 -9.02
C TYR A 275 -24.32 8.96 -8.50
N THR A 276 -23.42 8.13 -7.98
CA THR A 276 -23.75 6.86 -7.30
C THR A 276 -22.86 6.69 -6.09
N PHE A 277 -23.45 6.44 -4.93
CA PHE A 277 -22.74 6.13 -3.70
C PHE A 277 -22.59 4.63 -3.52
N LEU A 278 -21.39 4.20 -3.13
CA LEU A 278 -21.09 2.81 -2.79
C LEU A 278 -20.55 2.77 -1.36
N LEU A 279 -21.25 2.12 -0.45
CA LEU A 279 -20.73 1.79 0.87
C LEU A 279 -20.01 0.46 0.78
N ILE A 280 -18.72 0.47 1.04
CA ILE A 280 -17.84 -0.68 0.87
C ILE A 280 -17.54 -1.29 2.24
N SER A 281 -17.93 -2.53 2.44
CA SER A 281 -17.61 -3.28 3.66
C SER A 281 -17.22 -4.72 3.31
N PRO A 282 -15.93 -5.06 3.29
CA PRO A 282 -15.51 -6.44 3.02
C PRO A 282 -16.17 -7.47 3.94
N HIS A 283 -16.30 -7.14 5.22
CA HIS A 283 -16.96 -7.95 6.24
C HIS A 283 -17.80 -7.09 7.17
N LEU A 284 -19.11 -7.20 7.07
CA LEU A 284 -20.05 -6.47 7.93
C LEU A 284 -19.97 -6.93 9.39
N GLU A 285 -19.58 -8.18 9.63
CA GLU A 285 -19.41 -8.78 10.96
C GLU A 285 -18.28 -8.10 11.78
N TYR A 286 -17.36 -7.43 11.10
CA TYR A 286 -16.22 -6.72 11.70
C TYR A 286 -16.20 -5.24 11.30
N ALA A 287 -17.29 -4.75 10.71
CA ALA A 287 -17.40 -3.34 10.33
C ALA A 287 -17.56 -2.47 11.57
N ASP A 288 -16.96 -1.29 11.55
CA ASP A 288 -17.10 -0.31 12.61
C ASP A 288 -18.48 0.38 12.49
N ASP A 289 -19.31 0.22 13.51
CA ASP A 289 -20.65 0.76 13.57
C ASP A 289 -20.73 2.14 14.27
N SER A 290 -19.61 2.68 14.74
CA SER A 290 -19.59 3.91 15.54
C SER A 290 -20.19 5.13 14.82
N ASN A 291 -20.12 5.17 13.49
CA ASN A 291 -20.60 6.29 12.66
C ASN A 291 -21.79 5.92 11.76
N PHE A 292 -22.58 4.89 12.14
CA PHE A 292 -23.72 4.47 11.34
C PHE A 292 -24.76 5.60 11.13
N GLY A 293 -24.97 6.47 12.11
CA GLY A 293 -25.88 7.59 11.99
C GLY A 293 -25.48 8.63 10.93
N GLU A 294 -24.17 8.81 10.67
CA GLU A 294 -23.69 9.65 9.58
C GLU A 294 -23.90 8.97 8.22
N ILE A 295 -23.77 7.65 8.16
CA ILE A 295 -24.05 6.86 6.96
C ILE A 295 -25.54 6.95 6.61
N ASP A 296 -26.43 6.84 7.61
CA ASP A 296 -27.87 6.98 7.42
C ASP A 296 -28.25 8.38 6.93
N GLN A 297 -27.66 9.44 7.49
CA GLN A 297 -27.88 10.81 6.98
C GLN A 297 -27.49 10.96 5.52
N ILE A 298 -26.39 10.32 5.09
CA ILE A 298 -25.96 10.31 3.69
C ILE A 298 -26.94 9.51 2.83
N TYR A 299 -27.47 8.40 3.34
CA TYR A 299 -28.50 7.62 2.64
C TYR A 299 -29.81 8.41 2.47
N GLU A 300 -30.29 9.07 3.52
CA GLU A 300 -31.45 9.97 3.45
C GLU A 300 -31.24 11.13 2.45
N TYR A 301 -30.00 11.70 2.44
CA TYR A 301 -29.61 12.69 1.44
C TYR A 301 -29.71 12.12 0.02
N CYS A 302 -29.22 10.90 -0.19
CA CYS A 302 -29.31 10.23 -1.48
C CYS A 302 -30.75 10.00 -1.91
N GLN A 303 -31.61 9.52 -1.01
CA GLN A 303 -33.04 9.34 -1.29
C GLN A 303 -33.72 10.66 -1.67
N SER A 304 -33.47 11.74 -0.93
CA SER A 304 -34.08 13.05 -1.16
C SER A 304 -33.72 13.68 -2.50
N HIS A 305 -32.52 13.33 -3.05
CA HIS A 305 -32.01 13.86 -4.32
C HIS A 305 -32.07 12.85 -5.49
N GLY A 306 -32.53 11.61 -5.23
CA GLY A 306 -32.62 10.55 -6.24
C GLY A 306 -31.27 9.99 -6.66
N TYR A 307 -30.26 10.06 -5.80
CA TYR A 307 -28.97 9.40 -6.03
C TYR A 307 -28.99 7.94 -5.55
N PRO A 308 -28.53 6.98 -6.36
CA PRO A 308 -28.40 5.60 -5.90
C PRO A 308 -27.39 5.47 -4.79
N PHE A 309 -27.72 4.59 -3.84
CA PHE A 309 -26.82 4.20 -2.74
C PHE A 309 -26.85 2.69 -2.59
N TYR A 310 -25.68 2.04 -2.70
CA TYR A 310 -25.53 0.60 -2.67
C TYR A 310 -24.50 0.18 -1.63
N GLY A 311 -24.81 -0.83 -0.81
CA GLY A 311 -23.84 -1.52 0.04
C GLY A 311 -23.17 -2.65 -0.75
N LEU A 312 -21.83 -2.69 -0.79
CA LEU A 312 -21.05 -3.77 -1.38
C LEU A 312 -20.31 -4.53 -0.29
N THR A 313 -20.49 -5.84 -0.23
CA THR A 313 -19.92 -6.71 0.80
C THR A 313 -19.57 -8.10 0.28
N ALA A 314 -18.68 -8.80 0.99
CA ALA A 314 -18.45 -10.24 0.83
C ALA A 314 -19.10 -11.07 1.94
N SER A 315 -19.85 -10.43 2.84
CA SER A 315 -20.55 -11.09 3.94
C SER A 315 -21.73 -11.92 3.46
N THR A 316 -22.07 -12.93 4.25
CA THR A 316 -23.27 -13.76 4.03
C THR A 316 -24.54 -12.99 4.35
N ASP A 317 -25.71 -13.55 3.99
CA ASP A 317 -27.00 -12.96 4.35
C ASP A 317 -27.18 -12.78 5.86
N GLU A 318 -26.58 -13.67 6.67
CA GLU A 318 -26.58 -13.54 8.14
C GLU A 318 -25.81 -12.29 8.60
N GLY A 319 -24.64 -12.02 8.00
CA GLY A 319 -23.84 -10.83 8.28
C GLY A 319 -24.57 -9.54 7.87
N ILE A 320 -25.23 -9.55 6.70
CA ILE A 320 -26.06 -8.43 6.22
C ILE A 320 -27.23 -8.19 7.18
N GLN A 321 -27.93 -9.25 7.62
CA GLN A 321 -29.04 -9.12 8.55
C GLN A 321 -28.57 -8.61 9.91
N HIS A 322 -27.46 -9.13 10.42
CA HIS A 322 -26.86 -8.64 11.67
C HIS A 322 -26.54 -7.14 11.59
N TRP A 323 -25.93 -6.69 10.50
CA TRP A 323 -25.66 -5.26 10.28
C TRP A 323 -26.95 -4.42 10.29
N ARG A 324 -27.99 -4.88 9.60
CA ARG A 324 -29.32 -4.20 9.63
C ARG A 324 -29.92 -4.13 11.01
N ASP A 325 -29.79 -5.19 11.81
CA ASP A 325 -30.36 -5.26 13.16
C ASP A 325 -29.70 -4.26 14.12
N ILE A 326 -28.38 -4.01 13.97
CA ILE A 326 -27.65 -3.09 14.84
C ILE A 326 -27.68 -1.63 14.36
N THR A 327 -27.75 -1.40 13.05
CA THR A 327 -27.67 -0.04 12.47
C THR A 327 -29.01 0.50 11.98
N GLY A 328 -29.99 -0.36 11.72
CA GLY A 328 -31.23 0.02 11.05
C GLY A 328 -31.11 0.24 9.54
N ALA A 329 -30.01 -0.19 8.89
CA ALA A 329 -29.72 0.08 7.49
C ALA A 329 -30.81 -0.42 6.53
N GLU A 330 -31.40 0.52 5.77
CA GLU A 330 -32.45 0.24 4.78
C GLU A 330 -31.95 0.15 3.33
N TYR A 331 -30.67 0.54 3.09
CA TYR A 331 -30.08 0.48 1.75
C TYR A 331 -29.85 -0.97 1.27
N PRO A 332 -29.90 -1.19 -0.07
CA PRO A 332 -29.67 -2.52 -0.62
C PRO A 332 -28.20 -2.94 -0.55
N PHE A 333 -27.98 -4.23 -0.29
CA PHE A 333 -26.65 -4.85 -0.30
C PHE A 333 -26.49 -5.74 -1.53
N TYR A 334 -25.25 -5.76 -2.05
CA TYR A 334 -24.80 -6.56 -3.18
C TYR A 334 -23.49 -7.24 -2.85
N LEU A 335 -23.25 -8.37 -3.47
CA LEU A 335 -22.03 -9.15 -3.31
C LEU A 335 -20.93 -8.67 -4.25
N THR A 336 -19.71 -8.62 -3.69
CA THR A 336 -18.47 -8.34 -4.42
C THR A 336 -17.35 -9.14 -3.76
N ASP A 337 -16.30 -9.49 -4.53
CA ASP A 337 -15.14 -10.20 -3.97
C ASP A 337 -14.45 -9.45 -2.84
N GLU A 338 -14.09 -10.16 -1.78
CA GLU A 338 -13.46 -9.62 -0.57
C GLU A 338 -12.13 -8.90 -0.89
N THR A 339 -11.28 -9.53 -1.70
CA THR A 339 -9.96 -8.99 -2.07
C THR A 339 -10.11 -7.70 -2.88
N THR A 340 -11.11 -7.69 -3.76
CA THR A 340 -11.49 -6.50 -4.53
C THR A 340 -11.95 -5.37 -3.62
N LEU A 341 -12.86 -5.64 -2.67
CA LEU A 341 -13.35 -4.62 -1.72
C LEU A 341 -12.20 -4.05 -0.88
N LYS A 342 -11.30 -4.89 -0.37
CA LYS A 342 -10.07 -4.48 0.34
C LYS A 342 -9.14 -3.64 -0.54
N THR A 343 -9.14 -3.87 -1.86
CA THR A 343 -8.37 -3.07 -2.82
C THR A 343 -9.06 -1.75 -3.15
N VAL A 344 -10.39 -1.72 -3.20
CA VAL A 344 -11.16 -0.48 -3.45
C VAL A 344 -10.90 0.54 -2.36
N ILE A 345 -11.00 0.17 -1.08
CA ILE A 345 -10.85 1.11 0.03
C ILE A 345 -10.18 0.47 1.26
N ARG A 346 -9.42 1.25 2.04
CA ARG A 346 -8.76 0.83 3.29
C ARG A 346 -9.58 1.30 4.51
N SER A 347 -10.86 0.98 4.52
CA SER A 347 -11.77 1.26 5.65
C SER A 347 -12.90 0.24 5.65
N ASN A 348 -13.37 -0.16 6.81
CA ASN A 348 -14.49 -1.08 6.95
C ASN A 348 -15.49 -0.56 8.02
N PRO A 349 -16.59 0.08 7.59
CA PRO A 349 -16.95 0.42 6.22
C PRO A 349 -16.18 1.63 5.67
N GLY A 350 -16.26 1.83 4.37
CA GLY A 350 -15.79 3.04 3.70
C GLY A 350 -16.76 3.48 2.63
N LEU A 351 -16.78 4.76 2.31
CA LEU A 351 -17.71 5.34 1.34
C LEU A 351 -16.97 5.74 0.06
N LEU A 352 -17.55 5.40 -1.09
CA LEU A 352 -17.09 5.76 -2.41
C LEU A 352 -18.17 6.56 -3.13
N LEU A 353 -17.79 7.62 -3.83
CA LEU A 353 -18.67 8.39 -4.70
C LEU A 353 -18.18 8.27 -6.14
N LEU A 354 -19.06 7.78 -7.00
CA LEU A 354 -18.88 7.72 -8.43
C LEU A 354 -19.65 8.83 -9.13
N LYS A 355 -19.08 9.36 -10.21
CA LYS A 355 -19.76 10.20 -11.19
C LYS A 355 -19.48 9.65 -12.58
N ASP A 356 -20.52 9.21 -13.28
CA ASP A 356 -20.41 8.62 -14.63
C ASP A 356 -19.37 7.47 -14.68
N GLY A 357 -19.31 6.62 -13.63
CA GLY A 357 -18.34 5.52 -13.49
C GLY A 357 -16.94 5.92 -13.03
N VAL A 358 -16.65 7.22 -12.86
CA VAL A 358 -15.37 7.73 -12.36
C VAL A 358 -15.43 7.95 -10.86
N VAL A 359 -14.42 7.49 -10.13
CA VAL A 359 -14.28 7.71 -8.68
C VAL A 359 -13.96 9.18 -8.43
N ILE A 360 -14.88 9.93 -7.82
CA ILE A 360 -14.65 11.34 -7.50
C ILE A 360 -14.45 11.60 -6.01
N GLY A 361 -14.84 10.67 -5.14
CA GLY A 361 -14.66 10.80 -3.69
C GLY A 361 -14.47 9.46 -3.01
N LYS A 362 -13.65 9.42 -1.96
CA LYS A 362 -13.42 8.26 -1.08
C LYS A 362 -13.25 8.75 0.35
N TRP A 363 -13.96 8.13 1.28
CA TRP A 363 -13.94 8.49 2.70
C TRP A 363 -13.88 7.25 3.59
N SER A 364 -13.13 7.33 4.66
CA SER A 364 -13.20 6.37 5.76
C SER A 364 -14.49 6.61 6.56
N HIS A 365 -14.96 5.61 7.29
CA HIS A 365 -16.05 5.77 8.25
C HIS A 365 -15.77 6.88 9.30
N ASN A 366 -14.51 7.21 9.56
CA ASN A 366 -14.10 8.28 10.49
C ASN A 366 -14.03 9.68 9.87
N ASP A 367 -14.22 9.83 8.57
CA ASP A 367 -14.03 11.09 7.85
C ASP A 367 -15.06 11.22 6.71
N LEU A 368 -16.35 10.93 7.06
CA LEU A 368 -17.45 10.95 6.12
C LEU A 368 -17.79 12.37 5.66
N PRO A 369 -18.30 12.56 4.43
CA PRO A 369 -18.72 13.87 3.95
C PRO A 369 -19.95 14.35 4.70
N GLN A 370 -19.97 15.64 5.07
CA GLN A 370 -21.08 16.25 5.80
C GLN A 370 -22.26 16.53 4.84
N LEU A 371 -23.01 15.47 4.53
CA LEU A 371 -24.20 15.53 3.67
C LEU A 371 -25.45 15.26 4.51
N SER A 372 -26.44 16.12 4.39
CA SER A 372 -27.74 16.02 5.07
C SER A 372 -28.87 16.46 4.16
N TYR A 373 -30.09 16.25 4.53
CA TYR A 373 -31.27 16.72 3.78
C TYR A 373 -31.28 18.23 3.53
N GLN A 374 -30.52 19.03 4.30
CA GLN A 374 -30.36 20.48 4.10
C GLN A 374 -29.28 20.83 3.07
N THR A 375 -28.42 19.87 2.74
CA THR A 375 -27.33 20.07 1.76
C THR A 375 -27.94 20.16 0.36
N GLY A 376 -27.50 21.13 -0.45
CA GLY A 376 -27.92 21.25 -1.83
C GLY A 376 -27.49 20.06 -2.70
N LYS A 377 -27.83 20.08 -3.97
CA LYS A 377 -27.41 19.04 -4.93
C LYS A 377 -25.89 18.92 -4.99
N LEU A 378 -25.37 17.72 -5.24
CA LEU A 378 -23.91 17.44 -5.31
C LEU A 378 -23.18 18.36 -6.28
N GLU A 379 -23.83 18.74 -7.40
CA GLU A 379 -23.23 19.64 -8.39
C GLU A 379 -22.86 21.03 -7.82
N THR A 380 -23.48 21.42 -6.72
CA THR A 380 -23.25 22.71 -6.06
C THR A 380 -22.31 22.61 -4.85
N THR A 381 -21.89 21.40 -4.49
CA THR A 381 -21.01 21.14 -3.36
C THR A 381 -19.59 20.82 -3.83
N GLU A 382 -18.61 20.93 -2.94
CA GLU A 382 -17.24 20.49 -3.19
C GLU A 382 -17.14 18.97 -3.44
N TYR A 383 -18.05 18.17 -2.88
CA TYR A 383 -18.06 16.71 -3.00
C TYR A 383 -18.47 16.22 -4.40
N GLY A 384 -19.22 17.01 -5.17
CA GLY A 384 -19.68 16.65 -6.51
C GLY A 384 -18.64 16.86 -7.63
N HIS A 385 -17.43 17.26 -7.28
CA HIS A 385 -16.35 17.52 -8.21
C HIS A 385 -15.08 16.73 -7.82
N LEU A 386 -14.22 16.48 -8.82
CA LEU A 386 -12.90 15.91 -8.53
C LEU A 386 -12.13 16.87 -7.63
N PRO A 387 -11.55 16.40 -6.51
CA PRO A 387 -10.74 17.24 -5.65
C PRO A 387 -9.54 17.84 -6.41
N GLU A 388 -9.26 19.12 -6.19
CA GLU A 388 -8.07 19.80 -6.74
C GLU A 388 -6.74 19.34 -6.06
N ASP A 389 -6.81 18.44 -5.07
CA ASP A 389 -5.64 17.95 -4.32
C ASP A 389 -4.69 17.18 -5.24
N SER A 390 -3.75 17.92 -5.82
CA SER A 390 -2.72 17.34 -6.68
C SER A 390 -1.70 16.53 -5.88
N VAL A 391 -1.13 15.50 -6.48
CA VAL A 391 0.03 14.75 -5.93
C VAL A 391 1.14 15.72 -5.50
N THR A 392 1.34 16.79 -6.26
CA THR A 392 2.30 17.87 -5.95
C THR A 392 1.99 18.57 -4.62
N GLY A 393 0.71 18.82 -4.31
CA GLY A 393 0.29 19.40 -3.03
C GLY A 393 0.57 18.49 -1.86
N LYS A 394 0.31 17.20 -2.00
CA LYS A 394 0.62 16.18 -0.97
C LYS A 394 2.11 16.07 -0.72
N ILE A 395 2.93 16.01 -1.77
CA ILE A 395 4.40 16.01 -1.67
C ILE A 395 4.91 17.30 -1.01
N SER A 396 4.37 18.47 -1.38
CA SER A 396 4.75 19.76 -0.78
C SER A 396 4.49 19.79 0.73
N LYS A 397 3.38 19.21 1.20
CA LYS A 397 3.09 19.08 2.64
C LYS A 397 4.16 18.23 3.35
N ILE A 398 4.60 17.12 2.76
CA ILE A 398 5.67 16.27 3.32
C ILE A 398 7.00 17.01 3.36
N LEU A 399 7.36 17.69 2.27
CA LEU A 399 8.59 18.49 2.20
C LEU A 399 8.59 19.58 3.27
N LEU A 400 7.48 20.28 3.46
CA LEU A 400 7.34 21.34 4.45
C LEU A 400 7.41 20.80 5.90
N TRP A 401 6.67 19.73 6.18
CA TRP A 401 6.52 19.23 7.56
C TRP A 401 7.60 18.25 7.98
N TYR A 402 8.31 17.60 7.08
CA TYR A 402 9.35 16.65 7.45
C TYR A 402 10.75 17.07 7.00
N ILE A 403 10.94 17.38 5.73
CA ILE A 403 12.27 17.63 5.18
C ILE A 403 12.79 19.02 5.60
N LEU A 404 11.97 20.05 5.50
CA LEU A 404 12.41 21.42 5.85
C LEU A 404 12.87 21.54 7.30
N PRO A 405 12.17 21.05 8.34
CA PRO A 405 12.66 21.10 9.72
C PRO A 405 13.99 20.36 9.91
N LEU A 406 14.18 19.21 9.27
CA LEU A 406 15.44 18.47 9.32
C LEU A 406 16.60 19.22 8.64
N LEU A 407 16.33 19.90 7.53
CA LEU A 407 17.33 20.74 6.87
C LEU A 407 17.69 21.95 7.73
N LEU A 408 16.71 22.63 8.31
CA LEU A 408 16.92 23.76 9.21
C LEU A 408 17.72 23.34 10.47
N LEU A 409 17.38 22.20 11.06
CA LEU A 409 18.12 21.63 12.18
C LEU A 409 19.57 21.33 11.80
N THR A 410 19.77 20.73 10.63
CA THR A 410 21.12 20.40 10.13
C THR A 410 21.94 21.66 9.91
N PHE A 411 21.34 22.68 9.31
CA PHE A 411 21.99 23.97 9.08
C PHE A 411 22.34 24.66 10.41
N ALA A 412 21.41 24.73 11.34
CA ALA A 412 21.64 25.32 12.67
C ALA A 412 22.74 24.60 13.46
N ASP A 413 22.75 23.25 13.44
CA ASP A 413 23.81 22.45 14.10
C ASP A 413 25.20 22.71 13.48
N ARG A 414 25.26 22.89 12.16
CA ARG A 414 26.50 23.16 11.45
C ARG A 414 27.02 24.57 11.71
N THR A 415 26.16 25.57 11.64
CA THR A 415 26.53 26.99 11.94
C THR A 415 26.96 27.14 13.37
N TRP A 416 26.26 26.51 14.33
CA TRP A 416 26.64 26.52 15.74
C TRP A 416 28.06 25.96 15.98
N LYS A 417 28.38 24.82 15.37
CA LYS A 417 29.72 24.23 15.45
C LYS A 417 30.80 25.06 14.81
N PHE A 418 30.49 25.69 13.69
CA PHE A 418 31.41 26.59 13.02
C PHE A 418 31.72 27.81 13.90
N THR A 419 30.71 28.40 14.55
CA THR A 419 30.87 29.50 15.50
C THR A 419 31.72 29.10 16.72
N GLN A 420 31.49 27.91 17.29
CA GLN A 420 32.31 27.38 18.38
C GLN A 420 33.77 27.18 17.95
N TRP A 421 34.01 26.69 16.76
CA TRP A 421 35.36 26.53 16.21
C TRP A 421 36.06 27.88 16.00
N LEU A 422 35.37 28.88 15.45
CA LEU A 422 35.87 30.25 15.30
C LEU A 422 36.24 30.87 16.67
N ASN A 423 35.37 30.77 17.65
CA ASN A 423 35.61 31.27 18.98
C ASN A 423 36.85 30.60 19.61
N CYS A 424 37.00 29.28 19.46
CA CYS A 424 38.19 28.58 19.94
C CYS A 424 39.47 29.10 19.28
N LEU A 425 39.45 29.37 17.97
CA LEU A 425 40.61 29.94 17.27
C LEU A 425 40.95 31.36 17.74
N LEU A 426 39.93 32.19 17.98
CA LEU A 426 40.11 33.56 18.44
C LEU A 426 40.70 33.64 19.87
N TYR A 427 40.28 32.70 20.76
CA TYR A 427 40.76 32.67 22.15
C TYR A 427 42.10 31.92 22.33
N THR A 428 42.52 31.10 21.34
CA THR A 428 43.82 30.39 21.39
C THR A 428 44.92 31.08 20.60
N SER A 429 44.67 32.24 19.99
CA SER A 429 45.70 33.08 19.41
C SER A 429 46.58 33.68 20.54
N PRO A 430 47.90 33.44 20.56
CA PRO A 430 48.77 34.02 21.60
C PRO A 430 48.65 35.52 21.52
N SER A 431 48.50 36.14 22.72
CA SER A 431 48.52 37.59 22.87
C SER A 431 49.82 38.13 22.28
N PRO A 432 49.82 39.21 21.50
CA PRO A 432 51.06 39.83 21.02
C PRO A 432 51.87 40.53 22.14
N ARG A 433 51.70 40.18 23.41
CA ARG A 433 52.33 40.80 24.59
C ARG A 433 52.94 39.75 25.53
N ASP A 434 53.72 38.81 25.00
CA ASP A 434 54.69 38.06 25.79
C ASP A 434 56.00 37.95 25.03
#